data_d31351715b816a2305e082760c941900
#
_entry.id   d31351715b816a2305e082760c941900
#
_cell.length_a   1.000
_cell.length_b   1.000
_cell.length_c   1.000
_cell.angle_alpha   90.00
_cell.angle_beta   90.00
_cell.angle_gamma   90.00
#
_symmetry.space_group_name_H-M   'P 1'
#
loop_
_entity.id
_entity.type
_entity.pdbx_description
1 polymer ?
#
loop_
_entity_poly.entity_id
_entity_poly.type
_entity_poly.pdbx_seq_one_letter_code
_entity_poly.pdbx_strand_id
1 'polypeptide(L)'
;GMKKKNQGLKQKILFTTLTVLALMAAIVIGLAYKTITDSMHEQTRDYMEKQCKLFLSILDNHYPGEYGIGQDTSGAYFLVMGEEVISDEYDNLDRICKVLDVELSVFGRDMRLMTTICDENGERVIGTIASPVVIRDVLDGATPTFYTDAEISGIERFVYYEPIFTQNGEVIGIDRKSVV
;
A
#
# COMPACT_ATOMS: atom_id res chain seq x y z
N GLY A 1 57.80 -5.48 -39.82
CA GLY A 1 57.28 -6.28 -38.63
C GLY A 1 56.87 -5.45 -37.46
N MET A 2 57.56 -4.38 -37.06
CA MET A 2 57.25 -3.57 -35.84
C MET A 2 55.99 -2.72 -35.90
N LYS A 3 55.60 -2.14 -37.04
CA LYS A 3 54.38 -1.32 -37.18
C LYS A 3 53.10 -2.13 -36.96
N LYS A 4 53.02 -3.38 -37.45
CA LYS A 4 51.83 -4.28 -37.25
C LYS A 4 51.70 -4.72 -35.79
N LYS A 5 52.81 -4.94 -35.06
CA LYS A 5 52.80 -5.34 -33.65
C LYS A 5 52.30 -4.21 -32.73
N ASN A 6 52.61 -2.95 -33.01
CA ASN A 6 52.16 -1.76 -32.31
C ASN A 6 50.65 -1.47 -32.54
N GLN A 7 50.09 -1.76 -33.72
CA GLN A 7 48.67 -1.61 -33.98
C GLN A 7 47.86 -2.63 -33.18
N GLY A 8 48.28 -3.89 -33.10
CA GLY A 8 47.62 -4.91 -32.32
C GLY A 8 47.58 -4.62 -30.81
N LEU A 9 48.67 -4.03 -30.28
CA LEU A 9 48.75 -3.63 -28.88
C LEU A 9 47.81 -2.46 -28.58
N LYS A 10 47.75 -1.44 -29.43
CA LYS A 10 46.84 -0.29 -29.28
C LYS A 10 45.38 -0.73 -29.32
N GLN A 11 45.02 -1.64 -30.22
CA GLN A 11 43.64 -2.18 -30.29
C GLN A 11 43.26 -2.98 -29.06
N LYS A 12 44.17 -3.80 -28.51
CA LYS A 12 43.92 -4.53 -27.25
C LYS A 12 43.73 -3.58 -26.07
N ILE A 13 44.57 -2.56 -25.93
CA ILE A 13 44.41 -1.55 -24.85
C ILE A 13 43.10 -0.80 -25.01
N LEU A 14 42.76 -0.37 -26.23
CA LEU A 14 41.49 0.32 -26.49
C LEU A 14 40.30 -0.56 -26.14
N PHE A 15 40.30 -1.84 -26.53
CA PHE A 15 39.22 -2.78 -26.24
C PHE A 15 39.08 -3.05 -24.73
N THR A 16 40.21 -3.26 -24.01
CA THR A 16 40.15 -3.47 -22.56
C THR A 16 39.64 -2.24 -21.80
N THR A 17 40.09 -1.03 -22.17
CA THR A 17 39.60 0.20 -21.54
C THR A 17 38.13 0.42 -21.83
N LEU A 18 37.68 0.17 -23.05
CA LEU A 18 36.23 0.29 -23.41
C LEU A 18 35.38 -0.72 -22.62
N THR A 19 35.88 -1.95 -22.47
CA THR A 19 35.15 -2.99 -21.67
C THR A 19 35.06 -2.59 -20.20
N VAL A 20 36.16 -2.09 -19.61
CA VAL A 20 36.14 -1.63 -18.21
C VAL A 20 35.17 -0.44 -18.03
N LEU A 21 35.20 0.53 -18.95
CA LEU A 21 34.27 1.67 -18.90
C LEU A 21 32.78 1.21 -19.02
N ALA A 22 32.53 0.27 -19.91
CA ALA A 22 31.17 -0.28 -20.06
C ALA A 22 30.70 -1.01 -18.80
N LEU A 23 31.57 -1.79 -18.16
CA LEU A 23 31.25 -2.46 -16.89
C LEU A 23 31.01 -1.44 -15.76
N MET A 24 31.85 -0.42 -15.65
CA MET A 24 31.65 0.65 -14.65
C MET A 24 30.31 1.39 -14.88
N ALA A 25 30.00 1.73 -16.14
CA ALA A 25 28.73 2.36 -16.48
C ALA A 25 27.51 1.48 -16.10
N ALA A 26 27.59 0.18 -16.39
CA ALA A 26 26.52 -0.76 -16.02
C ALA A 26 26.31 -0.85 -14.50
N ILE A 27 27.39 -0.86 -13.72
CA ILE A 27 27.31 -0.85 -12.25
C ILE A 27 26.68 0.44 -11.74
N VAL A 28 27.11 1.60 -12.25
CA VAL A 28 26.55 2.90 -11.85
C VAL A 28 25.06 3.00 -12.19
N ILE A 29 24.67 2.56 -13.38
CA ILE A 29 23.25 2.55 -13.80
C ILE A 29 22.44 1.62 -12.90
N GLY A 30 22.96 0.44 -12.59
CA GLY A 30 22.27 -0.52 -11.69
C GLY A 30 22.08 0.03 -10.29
N LEU A 31 23.11 0.68 -9.72
CA LEU A 31 23.02 1.33 -8.41
C LEU A 31 22.04 2.51 -8.43
N ALA A 32 22.09 3.34 -9.46
CA ALA A 32 21.17 4.47 -9.62
C ALA A 32 19.72 3.99 -9.74
N TYR A 33 19.46 2.97 -10.55
CA TYR A 33 18.14 2.37 -10.69
C TYR A 33 17.59 1.86 -9.34
N LYS A 34 18.41 1.08 -8.61
CA LYS A 34 18.03 0.58 -7.29
C LYS A 34 17.71 1.73 -6.33
N THR A 35 18.57 2.74 -6.23
CA THR A 35 18.37 3.88 -5.33
C THR A 35 17.09 4.64 -5.66
N ILE A 36 16.78 4.85 -6.95
CA ILE A 36 15.56 5.53 -7.38
C ILE A 36 14.33 4.69 -7.01
N THR A 37 14.35 3.39 -7.28
CA THR A 37 13.24 2.49 -6.95
C THR A 37 12.97 2.43 -5.44
N ASP A 38 14.03 2.27 -4.63
CA ASP A 38 13.92 2.24 -3.17
C ASP A 38 13.35 3.56 -2.62
N SER A 39 13.81 4.70 -3.18
CA SER A 39 13.29 6.03 -2.80
C SER A 39 11.83 6.24 -3.20
N MET A 40 11.42 5.75 -4.36
CA MET A 40 10.01 5.81 -4.80
C MET A 40 9.11 4.98 -3.89
N HIS A 41 9.51 3.76 -3.51
CA HIS A 41 8.76 2.91 -2.58
C HIS A 41 8.62 3.58 -1.21
N GLU A 42 9.69 4.17 -0.68
CA GLU A 42 9.65 4.89 0.60
C GLU A 42 8.70 6.10 0.55
N GLN A 43 8.78 6.91 -0.50
CA GLN A 43 7.88 8.05 -0.69
C GLN A 43 6.41 7.62 -0.81
N THR A 44 6.13 6.55 -1.56
CA THR A 44 4.78 6.00 -1.70
C THR A 44 4.26 5.49 -0.37
N ARG A 45 5.07 4.74 0.39
CA ARG A 45 4.72 4.28 1.74
C ARG A 45 4.36 5.44 2.65
N ASP A 46 5.23 6.47 2.73
CA ASP A 46 5.04 7.63 3.60
C ASP A 46 3.80 8.45 3.19
N TYR A 47 3.53 8.54 1.88
CA TYR A 47 2.30 9.15 1.38
C TYR A 47 1.06 8.39 1.88
N MET A 48 1.01 7.07 1.69
CA MET A 48 -0.14 6.25 2.08
C MET A 48 -0.34 6.21 3.60
N GLU A 49 0.73 6.16 4.39
CA GLU A 49 0.67 6.27 5.84
C GLU A 49 0.01 7.59 6.27
N LYS A 50 0.41 8.70 5.67
CA LYS A 50 -0.21 10.02 5.94
C LYS A 50 -1.68 10.03 5.55
N GLN A 51 -2.06 9.39 4.44
CA GLN A 51 -3.46 9.29 4.02
C GLN A 51 -4.29 8.45 4.99
N CYS A 52 -3.75 7.35 5.53
CA CYS A 52 -4.41 6.58 6.59
C CYS A 52 -4.66 7.44 7.82
N LYS A 53 -3.62 8.09 8.35
CA LYS A 53 -3.72 8.96 9.52
C LYS A 53 -4.70 10.12 9.31
N LEU A 54 -4.67 10.73 8.12
CA LEU A 54 -5.61 11.81 7.77
C LEU A 54 -7.05 11.31 7.74
N PHE A 55 -7.30 10.16 7.12
CA PHE A 55 -8.63 9.56 7.05
C PHE A 55 -9.17 9.26 8.46
N LEU A 56 -8.39 8.58 9.31
CA LEU A 56 -8.77 8.29 10.69
C LEU A 56 -9.06 9.58 11.46
N SER A 57 -8.22 10.61 11.31
CA SER A 57 -8.44 11.92 11.94
C SER A 57 -9.72 12.62 11.44
N ILE A 58 -10.08 12.47 10.17
CA ILE A 58 -11.35 12.99 9.64
C ILE A 58 -12.52 12.30 10.30
N LEU A 59 -12.48 10.97 10.42
CA LEU A 59 -13.52 10.21 11.08
C LEU A 59 -13.63 10.58 12.56
N ASP A 60 -12.53 10.65 13.30
CA ASP A 60 -12.48 11.05 14.72
C ASP A 60 -13.06 12.45 14.97
N ASN A 61 -12.86 13.37 14.02
CA ASN A 61 -13.42 14.72 14.14
C ASN A 61 -14.90 14.82 13.73
N HIS A 62 -15.37 13.92 12.87
CA HIS A 62 -16.73 13.96 12.34
C HIS A 62 -17.72 13.15 13.20
N TYR A 63 -17.27 12.01 13.73
CA TYR A 63 -18.08 11.10 14.53
C TYR A 63 -17.53 11.05 15.96
N PRO A 64 -18.30 11.48 16.96
CA PRO A 64 -17.85 11.38 18.37
C PRO A 64 -17.98 9.93 18.86
N GLY A 65 -16.92 9.39 19.41
CA GLY A 65 -16.91 8.06 20.02
C GLY A 65 -15.77 7.18 19.57
N GLU A 66 -15.81 5.93 20.00
CA GLU A 66 -14.79 4.93 19.67
C GLU A 66 -15.19 4.09 18.47
N TYR A 67 -14.18 3.61 17.75
CA TYR A 67 -14.37 2.57 16.74
C TYR A 67 -14.91 1.30 17.38
N GLY A 68 -15.90 0.71 16.75
CA GLY A 68 -16.48 -0.55 17.15
C GLY A 68 -16.99 -1.35 15.96
N ILE A 69 -17.27 -2.62 16.21
CA ILE A 69 -17.92 -3.52 15.25
C ILE A 69 -19.27 -3.93 15.83
N GLY A 70 -20.33 -3.56 15.13
CA GLY A 70 -21.68 -4.01 15.42
C GLY A 70 -22.04 -5.26 14.60
N GLN A 71 -23.11 -5.93 15.01
CA GLN A 71 -23.71 -7.03 14.27
C GLN A 71 -25.22 -6.83 14.24
N ASP A 72 -25.84 -6.92 13.07
CA ASP A 72 -27.28 -6.80 12.93
C ASP A 72 -28.01 -8.11 13.26
N THR A 73 -29.34 -8.10 13.18
CA THR A 73 -30.18 -9.28 13.46
C THR A 73 -30.02 -10.40 12.43
N SER A 74 -29.44 -10.12 11.25
CA SER A 74 -29.14 -11.11 10.23
C SER A 74 -27.76 -11.75 10.42
N GLY A 75 -26.95 -11.20 11.33
CA GLY A 75 -25.57 -11.61 11.58
C GLY A 75 -24.54 -10.86 10.74
N ALA A 76 -24.94 -9.87 9.94
CA ALA A 76 -24.03 -9.06 9.17
C ALA A 76 -23.29 -8.05 10.08
N TYR A 77 -21.97 -7.93 9.88
CA TYR A 77 -21.16 -6.98 10.63
C TYR A 77 -21.14 -5.62 9.97
N PHE A 78 -21.06 -4.59 10.78
CA PHE A 78 -20.94 -3.20 10.36
C PHE A 78 -19.97 -2.42 11.27
N LEU A 79 -19.41 -1.35 10.74
CA LEU A 79 -18.48 -0.48 11.45
C LEU A 79 -19.23 0.68 12.10
N VAL A 80 -18.94 0.95 13.36
CA VAL A 80 -19.52 2.08 14.11
C VAL A 80 -18.44 2.99 14.66
N MET A 81 -18.80 4.27 14.89
CA MET A 81 -18.08 5.18 15.77
C MET A 81 -19.06 5.71 16.81
N GLY A 82 -18.84 5.33 18.08
CA GLY A 82 -19.79 5.57 19.14
C GLY A 82 -21.11 4.87 18.86
N GLU A 83 -22.18 5.65 18.65
CA GLU A 83 -23.53 5.15 18.32
C GLU A 83 -23.85 5.24 16.82
N GLU A 84 -22.99 5.83 15.99
CA GLU A 84 -23.22 6.06 14.56
C GLU A 84 -22.67 4.90 13.72
N VAL A 85 -23.47 4.40 12.77
CA VAL A 85 -23.03 3.43 11.76
C VAL A 85 -22.32 4.19 10.63
N ILE A 86 -21.03 3.90 10.44
CA ILE A 86 -20.22 4.61 9.43
C ILE A 86 -19.95 3.79 8.18
N SER A 87 -20.21 2.48 8.20
CA SER A 87 -19.95 1.59 7.04
C SER A 87 -20.84 1.87 5.84
N ASP A 88 -21.95 2.60 5.99
CA ASP A 88 -22.89 2.94 4.92
C ASP A 88 -22.70 4.36 4.35
N GLU A 89 -21.77 5.14 4.90
CA GLU A 89 -21.50 6.54 4.53
C GLU A 89 -20.62 6.66 3.26
N TYR A 90 -21.01 5.96 2.19
CA TYR A 90 -20.20 5.85 0.97
C TYR A 90 -20.00 7.16 0.21
N ASP A 91 -20.97 8.07 0.19
CA ASP A 91 -20.86 9.33 -0.55
C ASP A 91 -19.72 10.21 -0.01
N ASN A 92 -19.60 10.28 1.32
CA ASN A 92 -18.51 10.99 1.97
C ASN A 92 -17.17 10.29 1.75
N LEU A 93 -17.16 8.95 1.87
CA LEU A 93 -15.99 8.13 1.66
C LEU A 93 -15.41 8.30 0.25
N ASP A 94 -16.25 8.14 -0.77
CA ASP A 94 -15.85 8.25 -2.18
C ASP A 94 -15.30 9.64 -2.49
N ARG A 95 -15.93 10.68 -1.95
CA ARG A 95 -15.46 12.07 -2.13
C ARG A 95 -14.10 12.28 -1.51
N ILE A 96 -13.87 11.79 -0.29
CA ILE A 96 -12.59 11.91 0.41
C ILE A 96 -11.51 11.13 -0.37
N CYS A 97 -11.77 9.89 -0.73
CA CYS A 97 -10.82 9.04 -1.43
C CYS A 97 -10.47 9.56 -2.82
N LYS A 98 -11.44 10.17 -3.52
CA LYS A 98 -11.20 10.85 -4.80
C LYS A 98 -10.29 12.07 -4.66
N VAL A 99 -10.43 12.85 -3.58
CA VAL A 99 -9.54 14.01 -3.31
C VAL A 99 -8.15 13.55 -2.93
N LEU A 100 -8.04 12.43 -2.18
CA LEU A 100 -6.78 11.87 -1.73
C LEU A 100 -6.09 11.02 -2.80
N ASP A 101 -6.75 10.74 -3.93
CA ASP A 101 -6.25 9.87 -5.00
C ASP A 101 -5.81 8.48 -4.49
N VAL A 102 -6.64 7.87 -3.64
CA VAL A 102 -6.42 6.54 -3.07
C VAL A 102 -7.69 5.71 -3.12
N GLU A 103 -7.52 4.40 -3.21
CA GLU A 103 -8.59 3.46 -2.85
C GLU A 103 -8.49 3.10 -1.38
N LEU A 104 -9.63 2.94 -0.74
CA LEU A 104 -9.74 2.67 0.67
C LEU A 104 -10.53 1.38 0.93
N SER A 105 -10.12 0.66 1.96
CA SER A 105 -10.96 -0.38 2.59
C SER A 105 -10.74 -0.36 4.10
N VAL A 106 -11.82 -0.50 4.85
CA VAL A 106 -11.76 -0.71 6.30
C VAL A 106 -12.26 -2.11 6.59
N PHE A 107 -11.47 -2.85 7.34
CA PHE A 107 -11.81 -4.19 7.82
C PHE A 107 -12.18 -4.10 9.29
N GLY A 108 -13.32 -4.72 9.65
CA GLY A 108 -13.65 -5.04 11.02
C GLY A 108 -13.08 -6.41 11.34
N ARG A 109 -12.08 -6.45 12.22
CA ARG A 109 -11.21 -7.61 12.39
C ARG A 109 -10.59 -7.99 11.04
N ASP A 110 -10.93 -9.13 10.47
CA ASP A 110 -10.42 -9.66 9.21
C ASP A 110 -11.37 -9.49 8.02
N MET A 111 -12.62 -9.03 8.26
CA MET A 111 -13.65 -8.89 7.23
C MET A 111 -13.76 -7.45 6.74
N ARG A 112 -13.78 -7.25 5.41
CA ARG A 112 -13.97 -5.95 4.78
C ARG A 112 -15.40 -5.45 4.97
N LEU A 113 -15.57 -4.38 5.73
CA LEU A 113 -16.87 -3.79 6.05
C LEU A 113 -17.18 -2.52 5.25
N MET A 114 -16.13 -1.82 4.77
CA MET A 114 -16.26 -0.58 4.04
C MET A 114 -15.19 -0.50 2.95
N THR A 115 -15.54 -0.05 1.73
CA THR A 115 -14.55 0.06 0.64
C THR A 115 -15.01 0.97 -0.48
N THR A 116 -14.05 1.60 -1.16
CA THR A 116 -14.27 2.29 -2.44
C THR A 116 -14.08 1.36 -3.64
N ILE A 117 -13.57 0.14 -3.44
CA ILE A 117 -13.33 -0.82 -4.52
C ILE A 117 -14.64 -1.49 -4.92
N CYS A 118 -14.90 -1.45 -6.22
CA CYS A 118 -16.02 -2.15 -6.84
C CYS A 118 -15.53 -3.30 -7.74
N ASP A 119 -16.38 -4.29 -7.90
CA ASP A 119 -16.19 -5.37 -8.88
C ASP A 119 -16.55 -4.93 -10.31
N GLU A 120 -16.50 -5.86 -11.26
CA GLU A 120 -16.83 -5.61 -12.67
C GLU A 120 -18.30 -5.19 -12.90
N ASN A 121 -19.20 -5.47 -11.96
CA ASN A 121 -20.61 -5.09 -12.00
C ASN A 121 -20.88 -3.72 -11.35
N GLY A 122 -19.85 -3.11 -10.75
CA GLY A 122 -19.96 -1.86 -9.99
C GLY A 122 -20.41 -2.06 -8.54
N GLU A 123 -20.50 -3.30 -8.06
CA GLU A 123 -20.84 -3.62 -6.68
C GLU A 123 -19.62 -3.55 -5.78
N ARG A 124 -19.76 -2.97 -4.58
CA ARG A 124 -18.65 -2.87 -3.63
C ARG A 124 -18.22 -4.23 -3.10
N VAL A 125 -16.91 -4.45 -3.05
CA VAL A 125 -16.32 -5.73 -2.63
C VAL A 125 -16.34 -5.83 -1.09
N ILE A 126 -17.53 -5.96 -0.50
CA ILE A 126 -17.78 -6.09 0.94
C ILE A 126 -17.77 -7.57 1.35
N GLY A 127 -17.48 -7.86 2.63
CA GLY A 127 -17.52 -9.22 3.21
C GLY A 127 -16.35 -10.12 2.84
N THR A 128 -15.38 -9.65 2.08
CA THR A 128 -14.17 -10.41 1.77
C THR A 128 -13.21 -10.42 2.97
N ILE A 129 -12.51 -11.53 3.16
CA ILE A 129 -11.55 -11.70 4.25
C ILE A 129 -10.17 -11.21 3.81
N ALA A 130 -9.46 -10.56 4.72
CA ALA A 130 -8.07 -10.17 4.53
C ALA A 130 -7.19 -11.40 4.30
N SER A 131 -6.09 -11.25 3.56
CA SER A 131 -5.17 -12.37 3.33
C SER A 131 -4.52 -12.83 4.63
N PRO A 132 -4.16 -14.13 4.78
CA PRO A 132 -3.55 -14.65 6.00
C PRO A 132 -2.27 -13.89 6.42
N VAL A 133 -1.52 -13.36 5.46
CA VAL A 133 -0.30 -12.59 5.74
C VAL A 133 -0.64 -11.24 6.35
N VAL A 134 -1.70 -10.58 5.89
CA VAL A 134 -2.19 -9.30 6.45
C VAL A 134 -2.75 -9.51 7.85
N ILE A 135 -3.52 -10.60 8.06
CA ILE A 135 -4.04 -10.95 9.39
C ILE A 135 -2.89 -11.13 10.37
N ARG A 136 -1.90 -11.94 10.02
CA ARG A 136 -0.73 -12.20 10.88
C ARG A 136 0.06 -10.93 11.20
N ASP A 137 0.36 -10.11 10.19
CA ASP A 137 1.30 -8.99 10.34
C ASP A 137 0.61 -7.75 10.93
N VAL A 138 -0.61 -7.45 10.49
CA VAL A 138 -1.30 -6.21 10.84
C VAL A 138 -2.31 -6.41 11.96
N LEU A 139 -3.17 -7.43 11.88
CA LEU A 139 -4.20 -7.65 12.89
C LEU A 139 -3.61 -8.27 14.17
N ASP A 140 -2.90 -9.39 14.04
CA ASP A 140 -2.32 -10.12 15.18
C ASP A 140 -1.01 -9.48 15.64
N GLY A 141 -0.19 -9.02 14.69
CA GLY A 141 1.09 -8.37 14.94
C GLY A 141 0.99 -6.90 15.34
N ALA A 142 -0.19 -6.28 15.21
CA ALA A 142 -0.45 -4.86 15.49
C ALA A 142 0.58 -3.91 14.84
N THR A 143 1.05 -4.26 13.62
CA THR A 143 2.16 -3.58 12.95
C THR A 143 1.71 -3.01 11.61
N PRO A 144 1.85 -1.69 11.37
CA PRO A 144 1.63 -1.11 10.06
C PRO A 144 2.53 -1.76 9.00
N THR A 145 1.97 -2.13 7.84
CA THR A 145 2.71 -2.89 6.84
C THR A 145 2.45 -2.34 5.43
N PHE A 146 3.53 -2.22 4.65
CA PHE A 146 3.51 -1.78 3.26
C PHE A 146 3.91 -2.93 2.33
N TYR A 147 3.09 -3.19 1.33
CA TYR A 147 3.35 -4.17 0.27
C TYR A 147 3.45 -3.47 -1.09
N THR A 148 4.44 -3.85 -1.89
CA THR A 148 4.72 -3.25 -3.20
C THR A 148 4.14 -4.03 -4.37
N ASP A 149 3.64 -5.24 -4.12
CA ASP A 149 3.24 -6.24 -5.10
C ASP A 149 1.92 -6.94 -4.74
N ALA A 150 1.03 -6.23 -4.03
CA ALA A 150 -0.27 -6.78 -3.67
C ALA A 150 -1.19 -6.84 -4.89
N GLU A 151 -1.68 -8.03 -5.24
CA GLU A 151 -2.66 -8.20 -6.30
C GLU A 151 -4.08 -7.99 -5.75
N ILE A 152 -4.81 -7.03 -6.34
CA ILE A 152 -6.20 -6.73 -6.00
C ILE A 152 -7.00 -6.67 -7.28
N SER A 153 -7.97 -7.58 -7.42
CA SER A 153 -8.79 -7.71 -8.62
C SER A 153 -7.95 -7.85 -9.91
N GLY A 154 -6.84 -8.62 -9.84
CA GLY A 154 -5.94 -8.86 -10.97
C GLY A 154 -5.00 -7.71 -11.32
N ILE A 155 -4.92 -6.67 -10.50
CA ILE A 155 -4.04 -5.50 -10.70
C ILE A 155 -3.03 -5.44 -9.56
N GLU A 156 -1.74 -5.37 -9.91
CA GLU A 156 -0.68 -5.12 -8.92
C GLU A 156 -0.78 -3.68 -8.40
N ARG A 157 -0.66 -3.53 -7.08
CA ARG A 157 -0.83 -2.26 -6.39
C ARG A 157 0.18 -2.10 -5.26
N PHE A 158 0.52 -0.87 -4.96
CA PHE A 158 1.10 -0.51 -3.67
C PHE A 158 -0.01 -0.46 -2.64
N VAL A 159 0.15 -1.15 -1.53
CA VAL A 159 -0.86 -1.22 -0.47
C VAL A 159 -0.23 -0.97 0.88
N TYR A 160 -0.84 -0.09 1.64
CA TYR A 160 -0.49 0.18 3.02
C TYR A 160 -1.65 -0.21 3.94
N TYR A 161 -1.33 -0.91 5.00
CA TYR A 161 -2.26 -1.33 6.03
C TYR A 161 -1.89 -0.71 7.36
N GLU A 162 -2.86 -0.07 8.02
CA GLU A 162 -2.73 0.51 9.35
C GLU A 162 -3.69 -0.22 10.30
N PRO A 163 -3.23 -0.75 11.45
CA PRO A 163 -4.14 -1.32 12.45
C PRO A 163 -4.97 -0.22 13.12
N ILE A 164 -6.26 -0.50 13.33
CA ILE A 164 -7.19 0.37 14.04
C ILE A 164 -7.27 -0.11 15.49
N PHE A 165 -6.97 0.78 16.44
CA PHE A 165 -6.94 0.48 17.85
C PHE A 165 -8.16 1.03 18.58
N THR A 166 -8.63 0.30 19.60
CA THR A 166 -9.47 0.85 20.66
C THR A 166 -8.67 1.74 21.58
N GLN A 167 -9.33 2.50 22.45
CA GLN A 167 -8.65 3.26 23.53
C GLN A 167 -7.86 2.34 24.47
N ASN A 168 -8.25 1.09 24.62
CA ASN A 168 -7.55 0.09 25.44
C ASN A 168 -6.34 -0.54 24.75
N GLY A 169 -6.05 -0.15 23.49
CA GLY A 169 -4.92 -0.63 22.71
C GLY A 169 -5.12 -2.00 22.06
N GLU A 170 -6.36 -2.50 21.97
CA GLU A 170 -6.68 -3.69 21.20
C GLU A 170 -6.88 -3.36 19.73
N VAL A 171 -6.36 -4.20 18.83
CA VAL A 171 -6.60 -4.06 17.38
C VAL A 171 -7.99 -4.61 17.06
N ILE A 172 -8.89 -3.74 16.58
CA ILE A 172 -10.25 -4.11 16.20
C ILE A 172 -10.48 -4.19 14.70
N GLY A 173 -9.53 -3.71 13.91
CA GLY A 173 -9.67 -3.68 12.47
C GLY A 173 -8.42 -3.20 11.77
N ILE A 174 -8.54 -3.01 10.48
CA ILE A 174 -7.46 -2.59 9.59
C ILE A 174 -7.98 -1.51 8.65
N ASP A 175 -7.31 -0.39 8.59
CA ASP A 175 -7.45 0.59 7.52
C ASP A 175 -6.46 0.28 6.40
N ARG A 176 -6.95 0.16 5.17
CA ARG A 176 -6.14 -0.12 3.99
C ARG A 176 -6.26 1.00 2.98
N LYS A 177 -5.12 1.47 2.49
CA LYS A 177 -5.02 2.34 1.31
C LYS A 177 -4.29 1.63 0.19
N SER A 178 -4.70 1.87 -1.05
CA SER A 178 -3.97 1.38 -2.23
C SER A 178 -3.93 2.43 -3.33
N VAL A 179 -2.82 2.40 -4.08
CA VAL A 179 -2.61 3.16 -5.32
C VAL A 179 -2.11 2.23 -6.41
N VAL A 180 -2.39 2.56 -7.67
CA VAL A 180 -1.94 1.81 -8.85
C VAL A 180 -0.55 2.28 -9.28
#